data_504e172661b21c9f5f0e3bef5cca1029
#
_entry.id   504e172661b21c9f5f0e3bef5cca1029
#
_cell.length_a   1.000
_cell.length_b   1.000
_cell.length_c   1.000
_cell.angle_alpha   90.00
_cell.angle_beta   90.00
_cell.angle_gamma   90.00
#
_symmetry.space_group_name_H-M   'P 1'
#
loop_
_entity.id
_entity.type
_entity.pdbx_description
1 polymer ?
#
loop_
_entity_poly.entity_id
_entity_poly.type
_entity_poly.pdbx_seq_one_letter_code
_entity_poly.pdbx_strand_id
1 'polypeptide(L)'
;MTRLWHVSDDTAIERFEPRDGLVWAIDERHLSKYWFPRDCPRGTWWAGPETTERDVERFCSGERAREVHAIQADWLDRFRSARLTAYRLPAESFTPRDDPAFYFTSPLAVEPVERRELGDLLALHAQAAIELRIVPDLAALWAQVIESTVDFSGNRLTNL
;
A
#
# COMPACT_ATOMS: atom_id res chain seq x y z
N MET A 1 15.48 -4.21 -14.00
CA MET A 1 15.23 -5.24 -12.96
C MET A 1 14.28 -4.65 -11.91
N THR A 2 13.23 -5.34 -11.60
CA THR A 2 12.23 -4.89 -10.62
C THR A 2 12.81 -4.95 -9.20
N ARG A 3 12.73 -3.84 -8.47
CA ARG A 3 13.07 -3.83 -7.05
C ARG A 3 11.87 -4.25 -6.23
N LEU A 4 12.08 -5.20 -5.33
CA LEU A 4 11.05 -5.77 -4.48
C LEU A 4 11.24 -5.34 -3.03
N TRP A 5 10.15 -5.00 -2.38
CA TRP A 5 10.13 -4.46 -1.04
C TRP A 5 9.12 -5.14 -0.13
N HIS A 6 9.43 -5.15 1.14
CA HIS A 6 8.51 -5.51 2.21
C HIS A 6 8.54 -4.43 3.29
N VAL A 7 7.38 -3.98 3.74
CA VAL A 7 7.27 -2.97 4.81
C VAL A 7 6.83 -3.62 6.11
N SER A 8 7.49 -3.28 7.20
CA SER A 8 7.18 -3.81 8.53
C SER A 8 7.36 -2.74 9.61
N ASP A 9 6.62 -2.88 10.70
CA ASP A 9 6.84 -2.15 11.96
C ASP A 9 7.97 -2.74 12.80
N ASP A 10 8.44 -3.95 12.48
CA ASP A 10 9.69 -4.49 13.01
C ASP A 10 10.86 -3.89 12.25
N THR A 11 11.67 -3.11 12.96
CA THR A 11 12.80 -2.35 12.39
C THR A 11 14.10 -3.12 12.34
N ALA A 12 14.12 -4.38 12.79
CA ALA A 12 15.34 -5.18 12.96
C ALA A 12 15.27 -6.57 12.30
N ILE A 13 14.50 -6.72 11.22
CA ILE A 13 14.40 -8.00 10.53
C ILE A 13 15.69 -8.27 9.76
N GLU A 14 16.35 -9.37 10.11
CA GLU A 14 17.57 -9.83 9.43
C GLU A 14 17.27 -10.93 8.40
N ARG A 15 16.15 -11.64 8.56
CA ARG A 15 15.74 -12.73 7.70
C ARG A 15 14.21 -12.82 7.64
N PHE A 16 13.68 -12.96 6.45
CA PHE A 16 12.26 -13.21 6.21
C PHE A 16 12.03 -14.70 6.02
N GLU A 17 11.32 -15.31 6.95
CA GLU A 17 10.89 -16.70 6.84
C GLU A 17 9.50 -16.77 6.19
N PRO A 18 9.25 -17.79 5.35
CA PRO A 18 7.93 -17.98 4.78
C PRO A 18 6.85 -18.13 5.85
N ARG A 19 5.79 -17.33 5.74
CA ARG A 19 4.56 -17.47 6.51
C ARG A 19 3.50 -18.05 5.59
N ASP A 20 2.82 -19.10 6.04
CA ASP A 20 1.91 -19.87 5.18
C ASP A 20 2.57 -20.31 3.87
N GLY A 21 3.86 -20.67 3.96
CA GLY A 21 4.67 -21.15 2.85
C GLY A 21 5.25 -20.09 1.92
N LEU A 22 5.00 -18.80 2.16
CA LEU A 22 5.43 -17.72 1.26
C LEU A 22 6.00 -16.52 2.00
N VAL A 23 7.03 -15.91 1.40
CA VAL A 23 7.47 -14.54 1.66
C VAL A 23 6.82 -13.63 0.61
N TRP A 24 6.20 -12.55 1.06
CA TRP A 24 5.51 -11.59 0.19
C TRP A 24 6.33 -10.33 0.00
N ALA A 25 6.31 -9.82 -1.22
CA ALA A 25 6.92 -8.55 -1.58
C ALA A 25 6.03 -7.78 -2.55
N ILE A 26 6.26 -6.49 -2.64
CA ILE A 26 5.61 -5.58 -3.58
C ILE A 26 6.69 -4.87 -4.41
N ASP A 27 6.39 -4.52 -5.65
CA ASP A 27 7.32 -3.75 -6.45
C ASP A 27 7.49 -2.31 -5.93
N GLU A 28 8.58 -1.65 -6.31
CA GLU A 28 8.90 -0.29 -5.86
C GLU A 28 7.85 0.74 -6.27
N ARG A 29 7.24 0.58 -7.43
CA ARG A 29 6.23 1.51 -7.94
C ARG A 29 4.97 1.54 -7.06
N HIS A 30 4.60 0.41 -6.47
CA HIS A 30 3.40 0.27 -5.66
C HIS A 30 3.68 0.23 -4.15
N LEU A 31 4.92 0.48 -3.74
CA LEU A 31 5.34 0.46 -2.34
C LEU A 31 4.52 1.39 -1.44
N SER A 32 4.03 2.51 -1.96
CA SER A 32 3.19 3.46 -1.25
C SER A 32 1.91 2.85 -0.66
N LYS A 33 1.42 1.75 -1.23
CA LYS A 33 0.26 1.02 -0.71
C LYS A 33 0.50 0.39 0.67
N TYR A 34 1.74 0.35 1.12
CA TYR A 34 2.16 -0.13 2.44
C TYR A 34 2.70 0.96 3.37
N TRP A 35 2.54 2.24 3.02
CA TRP A 35 2.85 3.36 3.92
C TRP A 35 1.75 3.59 4.96
N PHE A 36 1.44 2.56 5.72
CA PHE A 36 0.37 2.54 6.71
C PHE A 36 0.80 1.78 7.96
N PRO A 37 0.27 2.13 9.14
CA PRO A 37 0.49 1.32 10.34
C PRO A 37 0.09 -0.13 10.10
N ARG A 38 0.71 -1.03 10.84
CA ARG A 38 0.35 -2.45 10.82
C ARG A 38 -1.15 -2.63 11.07
N ASP A 39 -1.77 -3.52 10.29
CA ASP A 39 -3.19 -3.88 10.37
C ASP A 39 -4.18 -2.73 10.10
N CYS A 40 -3.68 -1.56 9.66
CA CYS A 40 -4.53 -0.41 9.32
C CYS A 40 -5.44 -0.74 8.13
N PRO A 41 -6.78 -0.67 8.31
CA PRO A 41 -7.70 -0.74 7.18
C PRO A 41 -7.48 0.46 6.25
N ARG A 42 -7.33 0.21 4.97
CA ARG A 42 -7.14 1.26 3.97
C ARG A 42 -7.68 0.87 2.62
N GLY A 43 -8.21 1.84 1.93
CA GLY A 43 -8.49 1.78 0.52
C GLY A 43 -7.49 2.62 -0.26
N THR A 44 -7.08 2.14 -1.42
CA THR A 44 -6.25 2.88 -2.36
C THR A 44 -6.87 2.79 -3.74
N TRP A 45 -6.89 3.89 -4.49
CA TRP A 45 -7.44 3.89 -5.83
C TRP A 45 -6.78 4.96 -6.70
N TRP A 46 -6.95 4.82 -8.01
CA TRP A 46 -6.37 5.70 -9.02
C TRP A 46 -7.19 5.66 -10.30
N ALA A 47 -6.99 6.66 -11.15
CA ALA A 47 -7.59 6.67 -12.47
C ALA A 47 -6.91 5.64 -13.37
N GLY A 48 -7.67 4.69 -13.88
CA GLY A 48 -7.23 3.69 -14.85
C GLY A 48 -7.76 4.02 -16.26
N PRO A 49 -7.45 3.17 -17.26
CA PRO A 49 -7.87 3.39 -18.64
C PRO A 49 -9.38 3.46 -18.85
N GLU A 50 -10.14 2.78 -18.01
CA GLU A 50 -11.61 2.69 -18.10
C GLU A 50 -12.32 3.68 -17.15
N THR A 51 -11.58 4.50 -16.41
CA THR A 51 -12.17 5.44 -15.45
C THR A 51 -12.82 6.61 -16.19
N THR A 52 -14.10 6.86 -15.89
CA THR A 52 -14.85 7.97 -16.47
C THR A 52 -14.39 9.31 -15.89
N GLU A 53 -14.56 10.41 -16.65
CA GLU A 53 -14.26 11.77 -16.17
C GLU A 53 -15.04 12.11 -14.89
N ARG A 54 -16.30 11.68 -14.81
CA ARG A 54 -17.13 11.85 -13.61
C ARG A 54 -16.51 11.20 -12.38
N ASP A 55 -15.99 9.98 -12.52
CA ASP A 55 -15.39 9.27 -11.41
C ASP A 55 -13.99 9.83 -11.07
N VAL A 56 -13.24 10.30 -12.06
CA VAL A 56 -11.99 11.05 -11.81
C VAL A 56 -12.27 12.29 -10.94
N GLU A 57 -13.28 13.09 -11.30
CA GLU A 57 -13.66 14.27 -10.49
C GLU A 57 -14.11 13.89 -9.09
N ARG A 58 -14.91 12.84 -8.97
CA ARG A 58 -15.49 12.41 -7.70
C ARG A 58 -14.47 11.77 -6.76
N PHE A 59 -13.60 10.92 -7.29
CA PHE A 59 -12.74 10.06 -6.48
C PHE A 59 -11.24 10.40 -6.56
N CYS A 60 -10.77 11.06 -7.61
CA CYS A 60 -9.34 11.26 -7.88
C CYS A 60 -8.90 12.73 -7.86
N SER A 61 -9.68 13.63 -7.26
CA SER A 61 -9.35 15.06 -7.12
C SER A 61 -8.92 15.72 -8.44
N GLY A 62 -9.59 15.37 -9.54
CA GLY A 62 -9.35 15.97 -10.85
C GLY A 62 -7.97 15.67 -11.44
N GLU A 63 -7.46 14.49 -11.26
CA GLU A 63 -6.17 13.99 -11.80
C GLU A 63 -4.91 14.63 -11.19
N ARG A 64 -5.04 15.47 -10.19
CA ARG A 64 -3.87 16.08 -9.53
C ARG A 64 -3.12 15.10 -8.63
N ALA A 65 -3.83 14.15 -8.05
CA ALA A 65 -3.24 13.11 -7.25
C ALA A 65 -2.80 11.94 -8.14
N ARG A 66 -1.62 11.42 -7.89
CA ARG A 66 -1.14 10.18 -8.52
C ARG A 66 -2.04 9.00 -8.16
N GLU A 67 -2.44 8.93 -6.91
CA GLU A 67 -3.42 8.00 -6.37
C GLU A 67 -4.04 8.58 -5.10
N VAL A 68 -5.12 7.99 -4.64
CA VAL A 68 -5.81 8.38 -3.41
C VAL A 68 -5.76 7.23 -2.43
N HIS A 69 -5.37 7.54 -1.20
CA HIS A 69 -5.39 6.63 -0.07
C HIS A 69 -6.45 7.11 0.94
N ALA A 70 -7.16 6.18 1.57
CA ALA A 70 -8.15 6.52 2.59
C ALA A 70 -7.99 5.62 3.82
N ILE A 71 -8.08 6.26 4.99
CA ILE A 71 -8.13 5.60 6.30
C ILE A 71 -9.34 6.09 7.10
N GLN A 72 -9.80 5.30 8.05
CA GLN A 72 -10.81 5.73 9.00
C GLN A 72 -10.18 6.63 10.06
N ALA A 73 -10.91 7.64 10.50
CA ALA A 73 -10.40 8.71 11.36
C ALA A 73 -9.80 8.22 12.70
N ASP A 74 -10.31 7.12 13.25
CA ASP A 74 -9.79 6.52 14.48
C ASP A 74 -8.38 5.92 14.36
N TRP A 75 -7.87 5.78 13.14
CA TRP A 75 -6.50 5.34 12.86
C TRP A 75 -5.48 6.48 12.76
N LEU A 76 -5.92 7.74 12.80
CA LEU A 76 -5.04 8.88 12.53
C LEU A 76 -3.86 8.97 13.51
N ASP A 77 -4.08 8.78 14.81
CA ASP A 77 -3.01 8.87 15.79
C ASP A 77 -1.97 7.77 15.58
N ARG A 78 -2.39 6.54 15.31
CA ARG A 78 -1.49 5.43 14.95
C ARG A 78 -0.75 5.69 13.65
N PHE A 79 -1.41 6.28 12.67
CA PHE A 79 -0.80 6.67 11.41
C PHE A 79 0.32 7.71 11.60
N ARG A 80 0.09 8.72 12.43
CA ARG A 80 1.05 9.77 12.72
C ARG A 80 2.24 9.29 13.55
N SER A 81 2.05 8.32 14.43
CA SER A 81 3.08 7.78 15.30
C SER A 81 3.79 6.54 14.74
N ALA A 82 3.34 6.00 13.62
CA ALA A 82 3.92 4.80 13.04
C ALA A 82 5.40 4.98 12.71
N ARG A 83 6.16 3.92 12.95
CA ARG A 83 7.58 3.81 12.59
C ARG A 83 7.74 2.54 11.76
N LEU A 84 7.95 2.73 10.47
CA LEU A 84 8.01 1.64 9.51
C LEU A 84 9.38 1.59 8.85
N THR A 85 9.80 0.37 8.53
CA THR A 85 10.99 0.10 7.74
C THR A 85 10.61 -0.62 6.47
N ALA A 86 11.10 -0.15 5.34
CA ALA A 86 11.04 -0.85 4.07
C ALA A 86 12.32 -1.65 3.88
N TYR A 87 12.15 -2.94 3.58
CA TYR A 87 13.23 -3.88 3.32
C TYR A 87 13.25 -4.24 1.84
N ARG A 88 14.37 -3.99 1.16
CA ARG A 88 14.56 -4.46 -0.21
C ARG A 88 14.99 -5.91 -0.20
N LEU A 89 14.23 -6.76 -0.89
CA LEU A 89 14.47 -8.19 -0.95
C LEU A 89 15.16 -8.57 -2.26
N PRO A 90 16.06 -9.58 -2.23
CA PRO A 90 16.64 -10.12 -3.46
C PRO A 90 15.54 -10.74 -4.34
N ALA A 91 15.52 -10.42 -5.63
CA ALA A 91 14.41 -10.77 -6.51
C ALA A 91 14.46 -12.21 -7.08
N GLU A 92 15.60 -12.88 -6.97
CA GLU A 92 15.93 -14.11 -7.70
C GLU A 92 14.94 -15.27 -7.46
N SER A 93 14.42 -15.38 -6.23
CA SER A 93 13.50 -16.44 -5.84
C SER A 93 12.02 -16.06 -5.91
N PHE A 94 11.74 -14.80 -6.29
CA PHE A 94 10.38 -14.28 -6.33
C PHE A 94 9.74 -14.46 -7.70
N THR A 95 8.48 -14.85 -7.70
CA THR A 95 7.64 -14.90 -8.89
C THR A 95 6.47 -13.92 -8.77
N PRO A 96 6.10 -13.24 -9.88
CA PRO A 96 4.95 -12.34 -9.86
C PRO A 96 3.64 -13.11 -9.63
N ARG A 97 2.68 -12.42 -9.00
CA ARG A 97 1.31 -12.89 -8.87
C ARG A 97 0.50 -12.39 -10.07
N ASP A 98 -0.51 -13.15 -10.46
CA ASP A 98 -1.38 -12.75 -11.59
C ASP A 98 -2.31 -11.60 -11.22
N ASP A 99 -2.83 -11.58 -10.00
CA ASP A 99 -3.75 -10.55 -9.54
C ASP A 99 -3.58 -10.30 -8.02
N PRO A 100 -3.23 -9.07 -7.64
CA PRO A 100 -2.74 -7.99 -8.52
C PRO A 100 -1.27 -8.18 -8.93
N ALA A 101 -0.94 -7.79 -10.14
CA ALA A 101 0.36 -8.04 -10.78
C ALA A 101 1.57 -7.34 -10.13
N PHE A 102 1.35 -6.48 -9.14
CA PHE A 102 2.44 -5.81 -8.41
C PHE A 102 2.91 -6.56 -7.15
N TYR A 103 2.29 -7.71 -6.83
CA TYR A 103 2.77 -8.60 -5.77
C TYR A 103 3.66 -9.70 -6.31
N PHE A 104 4.63 -10.07 -5.48
CA PHE A 104 5.60 -11.13 -5.75
C PHE A 104 5.70 -12.03 -4.53
N THR A 105 5.92 -13.32 -4.75
CA THR A 105 6.06 -14.29 -3.67
C THR A 105 7.24 -15.20 -3.89
N SER A 106 7.88 -15.63 -2.78
CA SER A 106 8.94 -16.64 -2.77
C SER A 106 8.63 -17.72 -1.74
N PRO A 107 8.81 -19.00 -2.07
CA PRO A 107 8.70 -20.07 -1.09
C PRO A 107 9.96 -20.21 -0.20
N LEU A 108 10.99 -19.44 -0.49
CA LEU A 108 12.27 -19.51 0.22
C LEU A 108 12.41 -18.38 1.23
N ALA A 109 13.12 -18.66 2.33
CA ALA A 109 13.57 -17.62 3.23
C ALA A 109 14.60 -16.71 2.52
N VAL A 110 14.55 -15.41 2.79
CA VAL A 110 15.43 -14.43 2.17
C VAL A 110 15.96 -13.42 3.20
N GLU A 111 17.17 -12.93 2.96
CA GLU A 111 17.76 -11.85 3.73
C GLU A 111 17.62 -10.53 2.96
N PRO A 112 17.22 -9.42 3.61
CA PRO A 112 17.12 -8.13 2.95
C PRO A 112 18.50 -7.61 2.53
N VAL A 113 18.57 -6.98 1.38
CA VAL A 113 19.81 -6.39 0.84
C VAL A 113 19.91 -4.89 1.10
N GLU A 114 18.82 -4.27 1.52
CA GLU A 114 18.76 -2.85 1.89
C GLU A 114 17.66 -2.66 2.94
N ARG A 115 17.86 -1.69 3.81
CA ARG A 115 16.89 -1.28 4.83
C ARG A 115 16.72 0.23 4.74
N ARG A 116 15.47 0.70 4.71
CA ARG A 116 15.14 2.12 4.64
C ARG A 116 14.06 2.46 5.66
N GLU A 117 14.36 3.37 6.59
CA GLU A 117 13.35 3.94 7.46
C GLU A 117 12.43 4.86 6.66
N LEU A 118 11.12 4.70 6.80
CA LEU A 118 10.15 5.49 6.04
C LEU A 118 9.91 6.89 6.64
N GLY A 119 10.07 7.04 7.95
CA GLY A 119 9.86 8.31 8.63
C GLY A 119 8.39 8.72 8.71
N ASP A 120 8.11 10.00 8.51
CA ASP A 120 6.77 10.57 8.59
C ASP A 120 5.91 10.17 7.38
N LEU A 121 4.88 9.38 7.63
CA LEU A 121 4.01 8.87 6.56
C LEU A 121 3.18 9.97 5.89
N LEU A 122 2.81 11.03 6.61
CA LEU A 122 2.12 12.18 6.00
C LEU A 122 3.03 12.91 5.02
N ALA A 123 4.29 13.11 5.39
CA ALA A 123 5.28 13.73 4.52
C ALA A 123 5.53 12.88 3.26
N LEU A 124 5.62 11.55 3.40
CA LEU A 124 5.77 10.64 2.26
C LEU A 124 4.62 10.76 1.27
N HIS A 125 3.37 10.77 1.77
CA HIS A 125 2.18 10.93 0.92
C HIS A 125 2.22 12.27 0.17
N ALA A 126 2.50 13.37 0.87
CA ALA A 126 2.58 14.69 0.28
C ALA A 126 3.67 14.78 -0.81
N GLN A 127 4.86 14.26 -0.55
CA GLN A 127 5.97 14.26 -1.50
C GLN A 127 5.71 13.41 -2.75
N ALA A 128 4.95 12.33 -2.60
CA ALA A 128 4.61 11.43 -3.69
C ALA A 128 3.39 11.87 -4.51
N ALA A 129 2.78 13.02 -4.21
CA ALA A 129 1.52 13.50 -4.78
C ALA A 129 0.37 12.49 -4.60
N ILE A 130 0.34 11.82 -3.44
CA ILE A 130 -0.74 10.93 -3.03
C ILE A 130 -1.66 11.70 -2.09
N GLU A 131 -2.95 11.75 -2.44
CA GLU A 131 -3.96 12.30 -1.56
C GLU A 131 -4.29 11.31 -0.44
N LEU A 132 -4.24 11.76 0.81
CA LEU A 132 -4.70 10.97 1.95
C LEU A 132 -6.04 11.53 2.44
N ARG A 133 -7.08 10.70 2.39
CA ARG A 133 -8.40 11.01 2.95
C ARG A 133 -8.56 10.34 4.31
N ILE A 134 -8.95 11.15 5.28
CA ILE A 134 -9.26 10.71 6.64
C ILE A 134 -10.77 10.85 6.79
N VAL A 135 -11.46 9.72 6.84
CA VAL A 135 -12.92 9.69 6.76
C VAL A 135 -13.56 9.09 8.00
N PRO A 136 -14.78 9.53 8.38
CA PRO A 136 -15.46 8.97 9.55
C PRO A 136 -15.95 7.54 9.34
N ASP A 137 -16.24 7.15 8.10
CA ASP A 137 -16.75 5.82 7.76
C ASP A 137 -16.09 5.33 6.46
N LEU A 138 -15.02 4.56 6.61
CA LEU A 138 -14.29 4.02 5.47
C LEU A 138 -15.10 2.95 4.73
N ALA A 139 -15.90 2.15 5.44
CA ALA A 139 -16.70 1.10 4.80
C ALA A 139 -17.73 1.71 3.83
N ALA A 140 -18.38 2.80 4.21
CA ALA A 140 -19.33 3.50 3.34
C ALA A 140 -18.64 4.10 2.11
N LEU A 141 -17.48 4.73 2.28
CA LEU A 141 -16.70 5.24 1.13
C LEU A 141 -16.23 4.11 0.23
N TRP A 142 -15.72 3.04 0.81
CA TRP A 142 -15.19 1.90 0.05
C TRP A 142 -16.26 1.24 -0.82
N ALA A 143 -17.49 1.09 -0.31
CA ALA A 143 -18.61 0.60 -1.09
C ALA A 143 -18.86 1.44 -2.35
N GLN A 144 -18.70 2.76 -2.29
CA GLN A 144 -18.81 3.65 -3.43
C GLN A 144 -17.63 3.50 -4.41
N VAL A 145 -16.42 3.34 -3.88
CA VAL A 145 -15.20 3.17 -4.71
C VAL A 145 -15.28 1.90 -5.55
N ILE A 146 -15.65 0.77 -4.95
CA ILE A 146 -15.72 -0.51 -5.69
C ILE A 146 -16.83 -0.57 -6.72
N GLU A 147 -17.88 0.25 -6.58
CA GLU A 147 -18.95 0.40 -7.60
C GLU A 147 -18.60 1.40 -8.69
N SER A 148 -17.54 2.20 -8.52
CA SER A 148 -17.08 3.18 -9.50
C SER A 148 -16.25 2.54 -10.59
N THR A 149 -15.75 3.37 -11.51
CA THR A 149 -14.88 2.94 -12.62
C THR A 149 -13.40 3.14 -12.32
N VAL A 150 -13.02 3.52 -11.10
CA VAL A 150 -11.61 3.65 -10.72
C VAL A 150 -10.96 2.27 -10.53
N ASP A 151 -9.66 2.20 -10.75
CA ASP A 151 -8.87 1.05 -10.33
C ASP A 151 -8.60 1.14 -8.82
N PHE A 152 -8.64 0.03 -8.12
CA PHE A 152 -8.53 0.06 -6.65
C PHE A 152 -7.84 -1.16 -6.06
N SER A 153 -7.35 -0.99 -4.83
CA SER A 153 -6.84 -2.06 -3.99
C SER A 153 -7.20 -1.78 -2.52
N GLY A 154 -7.85 -2.74 -1.87
CA GLY A 154 -8.20 -2.65 -0.45
C GLY A 154 -7.36 -3.60 0.39
N ASN A 155 -6.96 -3.16 1.59
CA ASN A 155 -6.17 -3.96 2.51
C ASN A 155 -6.72 -3.85 3.93
N ARG A 156 -6.72 -4.97 4.66
CA ARG A 156 -7.13 -5.04 6.06
C ARG A 156 -8.54 -4.49 6.36
N LEU A 157 -9.41 -4.47 5.37
CA LEU A 157 -10.77 -3.94 5.50
C LEU A 157 -11.64 -4.78 6.46
N THR A 158 -11.27 -6.03 6.72
CA THR A 158 -11.91 -6.86 7.75
C THR A 158 -11.66 -6.38 9.18
N ASN A 159 -10.75 -5.42 9.37
CA ASN A 159 -10.45 -4.80 10.67
C ASN A 159 -11.31 -3.55 10.94
N LEU A 160 -12.26 -3.23 10.06
CA LEU A 160 -13.21 -2.12 10.25
C LEU A 160 -14.29 -2.46 11.26
#